data_d416f917f6cbe0f3f8a4983bbda9b91a
#
_entry.id   d416f917f6cbe0f3f8a4983bbda9b91a
#
_cell.length_a   1.000
_cell.length_b   1.000
_cell.length_c   1.000
_cell.angle_alpha   90.00
_cell.angle_beta   90.00
_cell.angle_gamma   90.00
#
_symmetry.space_group_name_H-M   'P 1'
#
loop_
_entity.id
_entity.type
_entity.pdbx_description
1 polymer ?
#
loop_
_entity_poly.entity_id
_entity_poly.type
_entity_poly.pdbx_seq_one_letter_code
_entity_poly.pdbx_strand_id
1 'polypeptide(L)'
;MLAGGIVFMKERMDRSIKSPGASRRMFNAPELGVIPNLGNGAMLAKPNGRGSQELVLNGAHDDTSTALASWQSGPAFITESFRGTLASILRNQVSSRTQKMILITSPGPAEGKTTVVQNLGIALAESGRKVLLVDADFRRPHLHRKFSLPNEWGLIDVLCDDRPLEEYSPEQMGVFTGFPGLSILPNRVTQNNVSKALYSPRLRTILETLAHNYDMVIVDAPPILSVADTRIVASLTDALILVLRSGVTQREAAMEAYQLIQEDGLTLLGTVLTDYDLSSDRRRQYYYDYGDTSRA
;
A
#
# COMPACT_ATOMS: atom_id res chain seq x y z
N MET A 1 28.13 11.35 -31.65
CA MET A 1 28.27 12.23 -30.46
C MET A 1 26.97 12.92 -30.02
N LEU A 2 26.01 13.20 -30.90
CA LEU A 2 24.73 13.86 -30.52
C LEU A 2 23.82 13.00 -29.63
N ALA A 3 23.77 11.67 -29.80
CA ALA A 3 22.94 10.79 -29.02
C ALA A 3 23.34 10.70 -27.51
N GLY A 4 24.65 10.75 -27.22
CA GLY A 4 25.14 10.74 -25.82
C GLY A 4 24.80 12.02 -25.04
N GLY A 5 24.79 13.17 -25.74
CA GLY A 5 24.41 14.44 -25.12
C GLY A 5 22.94 14.54 -24.73
N ILE A 6 22.05 13.94 -25.54
CA ILE A 6 20.59 13.92 -25.28
C ILE A 6 20.27 13.03 -24.09
N VAL A 7 20.92 11.86 -23.98
CA VAL A 7 20.77 10.96 -22.85
C VAL A 7 21.24 11.62 -21.56
N PHE A 8 22.40 12.25 -21.57
CA PHE A 8 22.95 12.93 -20.40
C PHE A 8 22.11 14.13 -19.94
N MET A 9 21.54 14.89 -20.91
CA MET A 9 20.60 15.98 -20.59
C MET A 9 19.30 15.44 -19.98
N LYS A 10 18.76 14.35 -20.51
CA LYS A 10 17.53 13.71 -20.00
C LYS A 10 17.72 13.18 -18.57
N GLU A 11 18.87 12.61 -18.28
CA GLU A 11 19.22 12.11 -16.95
C GLU A 11 19.41 13.24 -15.92
N ARG A 12 19.96 14.39 -16.35
CA ARG A 12 20.11 15.59 -15.50
C ARG A 12 18.80 16.35 -15.26
N MET A 13 17.81 16.21 -16.15
CA MET A 13 16.47 16.80 -16.02
C MET A 13 15.50 15.91 -15.25
N ASP A 14 15.83 14.65 -15.01
CA ASP A 14 14.98 13.73 -14.28
C ASP A 14 15.08 14.00 -12.77
N ARG A 15 14.04 14.65 -12.24
CA ARG A 15 13.89 15.00 -10.82
C ARG A 15 13.12 13.98 -10.01
N SER A 16 12.96 12.77 -10.54
CA SER A 16 12.29 11.70 -9.79
C SER A 16 13.10 11.23 -8.58
N ILE A 17 12.40 10.68 -7.61
CA ILE A 17 12.99 10.01 -6.46
C ILE A 17 13.51 8.65 -6.93
N LYS A 18 14.84 8.41 -6.84
CA LYS A 18 15.45 7.17 -7.36
C LYS A 18 16.14 6.32 -6.29
N SER A 19 16.50 6.90 -5.16
CA SER A 19 17.37 6.23 -4.20
C SER A 19 16.75 6.17 -2.81
N PRO A 20 17.00 5.08 -2.05
CA PRO A 20 16.67 5.00 -0.65
C PRO A 20 17.26 6.17 0.16
N GLY A 21 16.53 6.60 1.18
CA GLY A 21 16.89 7.73 2.05
C GLY A 21 16.64 9.11 1.42
N ALA A 22 16.12 9.20 0.19
CA ALA A 22 15.79 10.49 -0.42
C ALA A 22 14.64 11.19 0.35
N SER A 23 13.59 10.46 0.68
CA SER A 23 12.45 10.96 1.46
C SER A 23 12.87 11.45 2.84
N ARG A 24 13.73 10.72 3.53
CA ARG A 24 14.26 11.12 4.84
C ARG A 24 15.00 12.47 4.76
N ARG A 25 15.78 12.70 3.72
CA ARG A 25 16.47 13.97 3.51
C ARG A 25 15.53 15.12 3.14
N MET A 26 14.44 14.83 2.44
CA MET A 26 13.48 15.83 1.97
C MET A 26 12.47 16.24 3.05
N PHE A 27 11.97 15.29 3.82
CA PHE A 27 10.83 15.49 4.72
C PHE A 27 11.20 15.42 6.20
N ASN A 28 12.45 15.05 6.52
CA ASN A 28 12.85 14.69 7.89
C ASN A 28 11.92 13.61 8.52
N ALA A 29 11.30 12.79 7.67
CA ALA A 29 10.41 11.70 8.05
C ALA A 29 11.12 10.34 7.86
N PRO A 30 10.84 9.32 8.68
CA PRO A 30 11.47 8.01 8.54
C PRO A 30 11.06 7.35 7.22
N GLU A 31 12.03 6.74 6.53
CA GLU A 31 11.77 5.77 5.47
C GLU A 31 11.53 4.41 6.13
N LEU A 32 10.28 3.96 6.09
CA LEU A 32 9.82 2.74 6.78
C LEU A 32 10.26 1.48 6.06
N GLY A 33 10.37 1.57 4.72
CA GLY A 33 10.79 0.45 3.91
C GLY A 33 11.06 0.80 2.45
N VAL A 34 11.79 -0.09 1.81
CA VAL A 34 12.09 -0.06 0.38
C VAL A 34 11.64 -1.39 -0.21
N ILE A 35 10.69 -1.31 -1.14
CA ILE A 35 10.14 -2.48 -1.82
C ILE A 35 10.77 -2.57 -3.21
N PRO A 36 11.57 -3.61 -3.48
CA PRO A 36 12.20 -3.80 -4.78
C PRO A 36 11.18 -4.07 -5.88
N ASN A 37 11.55 -3.75 -7.11
CA ASN A 37 10.80 -4.21 -8.26
C ASN A 37 11.20 -5.66 -8.61
N LEU A 38 10.27 -6.36 -9.28
CA LEU A 38 10.52 -7.74 -9.72
C LEU A 38 11.46 -7.82 -10.93
N GLY A 39 11.84 -6.67 -11.53
CA GLY A 39 12.73 -6.58 -12.71
C GLY A 39 12.22 -7.41 -13.91
N ASN A 40 12.31 -6.88 -15.10
CA ASN A 40 12.07 -7.65 -16.33
C ASN A 40 13.12 -8.76 -16.57
N GLY A 41 13.99 -9.05 -15.61
CA GLY A 41 15.12 -9.95 -15.72
C GLY A 41 15.33 -10.88 -14.52
N ALA A 42 14.39 -10.99 -13.58
CA ALA A 42 14.38 -12.10 -12.65
C ALA A 42 13.90 -13.38 -13.39
N MET A 43 14.64 -13.79 -14.43
CA MET A 43 14.72 -15.20 -14.76
C MET A 43 15.21 -15.89 -13.48
N LEU A 44 14.27 -16.46 -12.75
CA LEU A 44 14.56 -17.47 -11.75
C LEU A 44 15.54 -18.46 -12.38
N ALA A 45 16.73 -18.56 -11.84
CA ALA A 45 17.66 -19.61 -12.22
C ALA A 45 16.85 -20.91 -12.22
N LYS A 46 16.75 -21.56 -13.38
CA LYS A 46 16.04 -22.84 -13.55
C LYS A 46 16.65 -23.80 -12.53
N PRO A 47 15.88 -24.33 -11.56
CA PRO A 47 16.34 -25.52 -10.89
C PRO A 47 16.33 -26.61 -11.96
N ASN A 48 17.46 -27.25 -12.20
CA ASN A 48 17.59 -28.44 -13.03
C ASN A 48 16.68 -29.54 -12.46
N GLY A 49 15.47 -29.69 -12.99
CA GLY A 49 14.53 -30.72 -12.54
C GLY A 49 13.24 -30.67 -13.35
N ARG A 50 12.95 -31.77 -14.03
CA ARG A 50 11.80 -32.00 -14.89
C ARG A 50 10.47 -31.60 -14.22
N GLY A 51 9.68 -30.77 -14.90
CA GLY A 51 8.26 -30.58 -14.63
C GLY A 51 7.90 -29.30 -13.86
N SER A 52 8.16 -28.14 -14.45
CA SER A 52 7.63 -26.86 -13.93
C SER A 52 6.82 -26.19 -15.04
N GLN A 53 5.54 -25.98 -14.80
CA GLN A 53 4.75 -25.05 -15.59
C GLN A 53 5.41 -23.68 -15.58
N GLU A 54 5.64 -23.14 -16.73
CA GLU A 54 6.15 -21.79 -16.95
C GLU A 54 5.11 -20.79 -16.43
N LEU A 55 5.33 -20.26 -15.22
CA LEU A 55 4.67 -19.03 -14.79
C LEU A 55 5.38 -17.88 -15.52
N VAL A 56 4.89 -17.58 -16.71
CA VAL A 56 5.27 -16.38 -17.45
C VAL A 56 4.65 -15.18 -16.76
N LEU A 57 5.40 -14.56 -15.87
CA LEU A 57 5.07 -13.22 -15.36
C LEU A 57 5.44 -12.19 -16.44
N ASN A 58 4.67 -12.17 -17.52
CA ASN A 58 4.69 -11.06 -18.46
C ASN A 58 4.16 -9.83 -17.75
N GLY A 59 4.89 -8.70 -17.86
CA GLY A 59 4.54 -7.41 -17.33
C GLY A 59 3.31 -6.73 -17.97
N ALA A 60 2.28 -7.52 -18.27
CA ALA A 60 0.93 -7.07 -18.54
C ALA A 60 0.11 -7.29 -17.28
N HIS A 61 -0.61 -6.29 -16.86
CA HIS A 61 -1.58 -6.29 -15.78
C HIS A 61 -2.51 -7.51 -15.88
N ASP A 62 -2.09 -8.64 -15.34
CA ASP A 62 -2.97 -9.79 -15.18
C ASP A 62 -3.57 -9.68 -13.77
N ASP A 63 -4.81 -9.17 -13.72
CA ASP A 63 -5.61 -8.99 -12.51
C ASP A 63 -6.01 -10.33 -11.84
N THR A 64 -5.49 -11.46 -12.33
CA THR A 64 -5.95 -12.81 -11.95
C THR A 64 -5.09 -13.51 -10.90
N SER A 65 -3.92 -13.00 -10.53
CA SER A 65 -3.18 -13.55 -9.40
C SER A 65 -3.75 -13.00 -8.10
N THR A 66 -4.36 -13.86 -7.28
CA THR A 66 -4.81 -13.46 -5.95
C THR A 66 -3.63 -12.93 -5.13
N ALA A 67 -3.87 -11.93 -4.30
CA ALA A 67 -2.88 -11.38 -3.38
C ALA A 67 -2.15 -12.48 -2.58
N LEU A 68 -2.91 -13.49 -2.19
CA LEU A 68 -2.41 -14.64 -1.43
C LEU A 68 -1.46 -15.51 -2.24
N ALA A 69 -1.78 -15.79 -3.51
CA ALA A 69 -0.90 -16.57 -4.39
C ALA A 69 0.41 -15.83 -4.64
N SER A 70 0.36 -14.50 -4.87
CA SER A 70 1.58 -13.70 -5.06
C SER A 70 2.43 -13.59 -3.78
N TRP A 71 1.82 -13.60 -2.59
CA TRP A 71 2.53 -13.63 -1.32
C TRP A 71 3.22 -14.97 -1.07
N GLN A 72 2.53 -16.09 -1.31
CA GLN A 72 3.05 -17.45 -1.05
C GLN A 72 4.07 -17.92 -2.08
N SER A 73 3.90 -17.57 -3.35
CA SER A 73 4.75 -18.02 -4.46
C SER A 73 5.70 -16.94 -5.00
N GLY A 74 5.62 -15.71 -4.49
CA GLY A 74 6.50 -14.61 -4.86
C GLY A 74 7.93 -14.79 -4.35
N PRO A 75 8.89 -14.01 -4.87
CA PRO A 75 10.26 -14.04 -4.40
C PRO A 75 10.37 -13.69 -2.91
N ALA A 76 11.09 -14.52 -2.14
CA ALA A 76 11.23 -14.38 -0.69
C ALA A 76 11.72 -12.96 -0.27
N PHE A 77 12.58 -12.33 -1.07
CA PHE A 77 13.10 -10.99 -0.76
C PHE A 77 12.01 -9.89 -0.80
N ILE A 78 10.95 -10.06 -1.59
CA ILE A 78 9.81 -9.13 -1.60
C ILE A 78 9.02 -9.27 -0.30
N THR A 79 8.66 -10.49 0.07
CA THR A 79 7.94 -10.77 1.33
C THR A 79 8.74 -10.25 2.54
N GLU A 80 10.06 -10.46 2.54
CA GLU A 80 10.95 -10.00 3.60
C GLU A 80 11.05 -8.45 3.63
N SER A 81 11.01 -7.79 2.48
CA SER A 81 10.95 -6.33 2.42
C SER A 81 9.68 -5.76 3.08
N PHE A 82 8.54 -6.43 2.91
CA PHE A 82 7.30 -6.05 3.59
C PHE A 82 7.34 -6.34 5.09
N ARG A 83 7.90 -7.49 5.51
CA ARG A 83 8.12 -7.80 6.94
C ARG A 83 9.06 -6.78 7.60
N GLY A 84 10.15 -6.39 6.93
CA GLY A 84 11.04 -5.33 7.40
C GLY A 84 10.36 -3.96 7.48
N THR A 85 9.50 -3.65 6.51
CA THR A 85 8.67 -2.43 6.53
C THR A 85 7.71 -2.46 7.71
N LEU A 86 7.03 -3.59 7.96
CA LEU A 86 6.16 -3.77 9.11
C LEU A 86 6.91 -3.57 10.44
N ALA A 87 8.08 -4.18 10.59
CA ALA A 87 8.90 -4.00 11.79
C ALA A 87 9.26 -2.53 12.02
N SER A 88 9.54 -1.78 10.94
CA SER A 88 9.79 -0.33 11.01
C SER A 88 8.53 0.45 11.41
N ILE A 89 7.36 0.10 10.90
CA ILE A 89 6.07 0.70 11.27
C ILE A 89 5.82 0.51 12.77
N LEU A 90 5.90 -0.73 13.26
CA LEU A 90 5.63 -1.06 14.66
C LEU A 90 6.60 -0.35 15.61
N ARG A 91 7.87 -0.19 15.23
CA ARG A 91 8.87 0.53 16.01
C ARG A 91 8.63 2.05 16.04
N ASN A 92 8.14 2.63 14.95
CA ASN A 92 7.92 4.08 14.83
C ASN A 92 6.52 4.50 15.30
N GLN A 93 5.67 3.59 15.74
CA GLN A 93 4.44 3.94 16.42
C GLN A 93 4.78 4.73 17.67
N VAL A 94 4.33 5.99 17.71
CA VAL A 94 4.67 6.94 18.78
C VAL A 94 4.14 6.42 20.12
N SER A 95 5.00 6.45 21.11
CA SER A 95 4.92 5.80 22.43
C SER A 95 3.69 6.12 23.30
N SER A 96 2.76 6.97 22.90
CA SER A 96 1.64 7.42 23.74
C SER A 96 0.24 7.02 23.26
N ARG A 97 0.08 6.56 22.03
CA ARG A 97 -1.17 6.00 21.50
C ARG A 97 -0.85 4.90 20.51
N THR A 98 -1.41 3.71 20.72
CA THR A 98 -1.38 2.64 19.72
C THR A 98 -2.12 3.14 18.47
N GLN A 99 -1.39 3.42 17.40
CA GLN A 99 -1.98 3.83 16.13
C GLN A 99 -2.61 2.59 15.50
N LYS A 100 -3.91 2.47 15.66
CA LYS A 100 -4.68 1.33 15.15
C LYS A 100 -5.11 1.51 13.69
N MET A 101 -5.31 2.75 13.26
CA MET A 101 -5.78 3.06 11.91
C MET A 101 -4.72 3.85 11.15
N ILE A 102 -4.17 3.22 10.11
CA ILE A 102 -3.14 3.82 9.25
C ILE A 102 -3.68 3.96 7.83
N LEU A 103 -3.68 5.19 7.31
CA LEU A 103 -4.02 5.46 5.92
C LEU A 103 -2.78 5.37 5.05
N ILE A 104 -2.91 4.73 3.89
CA ILE A 104 -1.86 4.65 2.88
C ILE A 104 -2.28 5.43 1.64
N THR A 105 -1.47 6.41 1.26
CA THR A 105 -1.68 7.24 0.07
C THR A 105 -0.36 7.48 -0.67
N SER A 106 -0.40 8.23 -1.74
CA SER A 106 0.77 8.63 -2.54
C SER A 106 0.56 10.01 -3.15
N PRO A 107 1.61 10.71 -3.63
CA PRO A 107 1.45 11.95 -4.37
C PRO A 107 0.61 11.78 -5.64
N GLY A 108 0.93 10.78 -6.45
CA GLY A 108 0.33 10.52 -7.75
C GLY A 108 -0.30 9.13 -7.90
N PRO A 109 -0.97 8.88 -9.04
CA PRO A 109 -1.52 7.56 -9.35
C PRO A 109 -0.42 6.54 -9.67
N ALA A 110 -0.77 5.24 -9.57
CA ALA A 110 0.09 4.11 -9.95
C ALA A 110 1.44 4.04 -9.22
N GLU A 111 1.53 4.56 -7.98
CA GLU A 111 2.75 4.52 -7.16
C GLU A 111 2.82 3.28 -6.23
N GLY A 112 1.89 2.34 -6.35
CA GLY A 112 1.94 1.06 -5.63
C GLY A 112 1.21 1.03 -4.28
N LYS A 113 0.36 2.03 -3.96
CA LYS A 113 -0.40 2.10 -2.70
C LYS A 113 -1.13 0.80 -2.35
N THR A 114 -2.04 0.37 -3.21
CA THR A 114 -2.84 -0.85 -3.00
C THR A 114 -1.98 -2.10 -2.84
N THR A 115 -0.84 -2.17 -3.54
CA THR A 115 0.14 -3.25 -3.35
C THR A 115 0.78 -3.19 -1.96
N VAL A 116 1.09 -1.99 -1.48
CA VAL A 116 1.61 -1.81 -0.11
C VAL A 116 0.55 -2.17 0.93
N VAL A 117 -0.69 -1.69 0.77
CA VAL A 117 -1.84 -2.04 1.64
C VAL A 117 -2.02 -3.55 1.74
N GLN A 118 -2.12 -4.21 0.59
CA GLN A 118 -2.30 -5.66 0.48
C GLN A 118 -1.23 -6.44 1.24
N ASN A 119 0.04 -6.18 0.93
CA ASN A 119 1.14 -6.97 1.47
C ASN A 119 1.44 -6.66 2.95
N LEU A 120 1.27 -5.40 3.38
CA LEU A 120 1.35 -5.06 4.79
C LEU A 120 0.20 -5.68 5.58
N GLY A 121 -1.01 -5.73 5.02
CA GLY A 121 -2.15 -6.42 5.64
C GLY A 121 -1.89 -7.90 5.87
N ILE A 122 -1.33 -8.59 4.87
CA ILE A 122 -0.98 -10.01 4.99
C ILE A 122 0.14 -10.19 6.04
N ALA A 123 1.20 -9.38 5.99
CA ALA A 123 2.30 -9.45 6.95
C ALA A 123 1.83 -9.21 8.40
N LEU A 124 0.91 -8.28 8.61
CA LEU A 124 0.28 -8.04 9.92
C LEU A 124 -0.54 -9.24 10.40
N ALA A 125 -1.35 -9.82 9.51
CA ALA A 125 -2.16 -10.99 9.85
C ALA A 125 -1.29 -12.22 10.14
N GLU A 126 -0.17 -12.43 9.41
CA GLU A 126 0.84 -13.45 9.74
C GLU A 126 1.40 -13.28 11.15
N SER A 127 1.47 -12.06 11.67
CA SER A 127 1.92 -11.81 13.06
C SER A 127 0.86 -12.14 14.12
N GLY A 128 -0.28 -12.73 13.72
CA GLY A 128 -1.37 -13.14 14.61
C GLY A 128 -2.35 -12.02 14.96
N ARG A 129 -2.32 -10.88 14.26
CA ARG A 129 -3.23 -9.75 14.48
C ARG A 129 -4.52 -9.92 13.68
N LYS A 130 -5.63 -9.40 14.22
CA LYS A 130 -6.89 -9.25 13.51
C LYS A 130 -6.87 -7.95 12.71
N VAL A 131 -6.76 -8.06 11.39
CA VAL A 131 -6.50 -6.95 10.47
C VAL A 131 -7.69 -6.72 9.54
N LEU A 132 -8.05 -5.45 9.35
CA LEU A 132 -9.00 -5.02 8.33
C LEU A 132 -8.30 -4.12 7.31
N LEU A 133 -8.49 -4.42 6.04
CA LEU A 133 -8.17 -3.50 4.95
C LEU A 133 -9.45 -2.79 4.52
N VAL A 134 -9.41 -1.47 4.42
CA VAL A 134 -10.57 -0.65 3.99
C VAL A 134 -10.22 0.00 2.67
N ASP A 135 -11.05 -0.23 1.65
CA ASP A 135 -10.92 0.47 0.37
C ASP A 135 -11.66 1.83 0.46
N ALA A 136 -10.91 2.90 0.58
CA ALA A 136 -11.44 4.27 0.61
C ALA A 136 -11.24 5.02 -0.71
N ASP A 137 -10.93 4.32 -1.80
CA ASP A 137 -10.96 4.90 -3.14
C ASP A 137 -12.38 4.81 -3.71
N PHE A 138 -13.19 5.83 -3.46
CA PHE A 138 -14.58 5.91 -3.92
C PHE A 138 -14.70 6.12 -5.44
N ARG A 139 -13.60 6.40 -6.13
CA ARG A 139 -13.58 6.67 -7.56
C ARG A 139 -13.13 5.48 -8.38
N ARG A 140 -12.11 4.77 -7.88
CA ARG A 140 -11.51 3.61 -8.56
C ARG A 140 -11.16 2.52 -7.55
N PRO A 141 -12.17 1.90 -6.89
CA PRO A 141 -11.93 0.86 -5.91
C PRO A 141 -11.30 -0.36 -6.58
N HIS A 142 -10.19 -0.85 -6.04
CA HIS A 142 -9.44 -1.95 -6.63
C HIS A 142 -9.05 -3.04 -5.63
N LEU A 143 -9.19 -2.79 -4.32
CA LEU A 143 -8.69 -3.70 -3.30
C LEU A 143 -9.37 -5.08 -3.37
N HIS A 144 -10.69 -5.11 -3.63
CA HIS A 144 -11.45 -6.36 -3.79
C HIS A 144 -10.90 -7.27 -4.89
N ARG A 145 -10.42 -6.71 -6.01
CA ARG A 145 -9.84 -7.48 -7.12
C ARG A 145 -8.55 -8.19 -6.71
N LYS A 146 -7.74 -7.55 -5.85
CA LYS A 146 -6.48 -8.14 -5.36
C LYS A 146 -6.68 -9.42 -4.55
N PHE A 147 -7.87 -9.60 -3.99
CA PHE A 147 -8.24 -10.78 -3.22
C PHE A 147 -9.30 -11.64 -3.90
N SER A 148 -9.63 -11.34 -5.17
CA SER A 148 -10.69 -12.02 -5.94
C SER A 148 -12.03 -12.09 -5.19
N LEU A 149 -12.37 -10.99 -4.51
CA LEU A 149 -13.61 -10.87 -3.75
C LEU A 149 -14.66 -10.09 -4.55
N PRO A 150 -15.96 -10.39 -4.35
CA PRO A 150 -17.04 -9.58 -4.89
C PRO A 150 -17.03 -8.18 -4.27
N ASN A 151 -17.60 -7.19 -4.99
CA ASN A 151 -17.76 -5.82 -4.50
C ASN A 151 -19.21 -5.32 -4.63
N GLU A 152 -20.15 -6.21 -4.43
CA GLU A 152 -21.60 -5.88 -4.47
C GLU A 152 -22.02 -5.02 -3.28
N TRP A 153 -21.27 -5.08 -2.20
CA TRP A 153 -21.44 -4.33 -0.96
C TRP A 153 -20.09 -3.79 -0.48
N GLY A 154 -20.07 -2.58 0.10
CA GLY A 154 -18.83 -1.97 0.56
C GLY A 154 -19.03 -0.73 1.43
N LEU A 155 -17.92 -0.04 1.70
CA LEU A 155 -17.89 1.13 2.57
C LEU A 155 -18.93 2.20 2.19
N ILE A 156 -19.12 2.45 0.89
CA ILE A 156 -20.08 3.45 0.43
C ILE A 156 -21.52 3.07 0.79
N ASP A 157 -21.86 1.80 0.82
CA ASP A 157 -23.19 1.33 1.16
C ASP A 157 -23.48 1.55 2.64
N VAL A 158 -22.53 1.19 3.51
CA VAL A 158 -22.61 1.44 4.96
C VAL A 158 -22.70 2.94 5.22
N LEU A 159 -21.98 3.76 4.46
CA LEU A 159 -21.93 5.21 4.62
C LEU A 159 -23.23 5.91 4.20
N CYS A 160 -23.90 5.39 3.17
CA CYS A 160 -25.14 5.96 2.63
C CYS A 160 -26.42 5.37 3.26
N ASP A 161 -26.31 4.34 4.06
CA ASP A 161 -27.44 3.71 4.73
C ASP A 161 -27.67 4.36 6.11
N ASP A 162 -28.91 4.54 6.50
CA ASP A 162 -29.30 5.18 7.78
C ASP A 162 -29.42 4.17 8.94
N ARG A 163 -29.24 2.85 8.69
CA ARG A 163 -29.32 1.83 9.73
C ARG A 163 -28.26 2.06 10.82
N PRO A 164 -28.57 1.75 12.10
CA PRO A 164 -27.58 1.68 13.17
C PRO A 164 -26.44 0.72 12.82
N LEU A 165 -25.19 1.04 13.22
CA LEU A 165 -24.03 0.19 12.87
C LEU A 165 -24.07 -1.19 13.53
N GLU A 166 -24.78 -1.32 14.64
CA GLU A 166 -24.97 -2.56 15.38
C GLU A 166 -25.84 -3.59 14.64
N GLU A 167 -26.61 -3.14 13.65
CA GLU A 167 -27.47 -3.99 12.83
C GLU A 167 -26.75 -4.61 11.62
N TYR A 168 -25.49 -4.22 11.37
CA TYR A 168 -24.70 -4.82 10.30
C TYR A 168 -24.07 -6.12 10.78
N SER A 169 -24.15 -7.15 9.93
CA SER A 169 -23.40 -8.38 10.20
C SER A 169 -21.89 -8.16 10.13
N PRO A 170 -21.09 -8.97 10.81
CA PRO A 170 -19.63 -8.91 10.69
C PRO A 170 -19.13 -8.96 9.24
N GLU A 171 -19.79 -9.74 8.37
CA GLU A 171 -19.44 -9.90 6.95
C GLU A 171 -19.76 -8.64 6.13
N GLN A 172 -20.76 -7.86 6.54
CA GLN A 172 -21.06 -6.57 5.90
C GLN A 172 -20.04 -5.48 6.29
N MET A 173 -19.41 -5.64 7.45
CA MET A 173 -18.36 -4.72 7.94
C MET A 173 -16.95 -5.21 7.63
N GLY A 174 -16.78 -6.42 7.09
CA GLY A 174 -15.47 -6.94 6.71
C GLY A 174 -15.54 -8.35 6.15
N VAL A 175 -15.41 -8.49 4.84
CA VAL A 175 -15.41 -9.78 4.15
C VAL A 175 -14.11 -10.52 4.44
N PHE A 176 -14.20 -11.79 4.82
CA PHE A 176 -13.02 -12.64 5.05
C PHE A 176 -12.28 -12.94 3.74
N THR A 177 -10.96 -12.79 3.74
CA THR A 177 -10.14 -12.96 2.52
C THR A 177 -9.71 -14.40 2.23
N GLY A 178 -10.00 -15.34 3.11
CA GLY A 178 -9.42 -16.69 3.09
C GLY A 178 -8.06 -16.76 3.80
N PHE A 179 -7.44 -15.64 4.19
CA PHE A 179 -6.22 -15.60 4.97
C PHE A 179 -6.56 -15.40 6.45
N PRO A 180 -6.08 -16.28 7.37
CA PRO A 180 -6.39 -16.17 8.78
C PRO A 180 -6.07 -14.79 9.37
N GLY A 181 -7.05 -14.19 10.04
CA GLY A 181 -6.88 -12.87 10.66
C GLY A 181 -7.03 -11.67 9.72
N LEU A 182 -7.25 -11.86 8.40
CA LEU A 182 -7.35 -10.78 7.42
C LEU A 182 -8.77 -10.66 6.83
N SER A 183 -9.37 -9.50 6.98
CA SER A 183 -10.65 -9.13 6.36
C SER A 183 -10.51 -7.88 5.51
N ILE A 184 -11.45 -7.67 4.59
CA ILE A 184 -11.52 -6.48 3.73
C ILE A 184 -12.92 -5.88 3.83
N LEU A 185 -13.00 -4.57 4.03
CA LEU A 185 -14.17 -3.78 3.69
C LEU A 185 -13.94 -3.18 2.30
N PRO A 186 -14.51 -3.79 1.24
CA PRO A 186 -14.33 -3.30 -0.11
C PRO A 186 -15.09 -2.01 -0.33
N ASN A 187 -14.96 -1.44 -1.51
CA ASN A 187 -15.77 -0.31 -1.93
C ASN A 187 -16.24 -0.54 -3.37
N ARG A 188 -17.26 0.19 -3.79
CA ARG A 188 -17.78 0.16 -5.15
C ARG A 188 -18.02 1.56 -5.70
N VAL A 189 -18.01 1.67 -7.01
CA VAL A 189 -18.39 2.92 -7.69
C VAL A 189 -19.88 3.12 -7.53
N THR A 190 -20.28 4.32 -7.14
CA THR A 190 -21.70 4.70 -7.01
C THR A 190 -21.98 6.01 -7.73
N GLN A 191 -23.24 6.18 -8.16
CA GLN A 191 -23.73 7.46 -8.69
C GLN A 191 -24.18 8.41 -7.57
N ASN A 192 -24.21 7.97 -6.31
CA ASN A 192 -24.57 8.79 -5.16
C ASN A 192 -23.53 9.91 -4.95
N ASN A 193 -23.95 10.98 -4.29
CA ASN A 193 -23.07 12.09 -3.96
C ASN A 193 -22.06 11.68 -2.87
N VAL A 194 -20.93 11.11 -3.29
CA VAL A 194 -19.83 10.64 -2.43
C VAL A 194 -19.35 11.78 -1.51
N SER A 195 -19.23 13.00 -2.03
CA SER A 195 -18.76 14.14 -1.24
C SER A 195 -19.68 14.40 -0.03
N LYS A 196 -21.00 14.38 -0.22
CA LYS A 196 -21.94 14.56 0.90
C LYS A 196 -21.78 13.47 1.94
N ALA A 197 -21.57 12.23 1.51
CA ALA A 197 -21.39 11.09 2.40
C ALA A 197 -20.07 11.19 3.19
N LEU A 198 -18.98 11.62 2.55
CA LEU A 198 -17.67 11.80 3.20
C LEU A 198 -17.67 12.88 4.30
N TYR A 199 -18.46 13.95 4.14
CA TYR A 199 -18.62 14.98 5.16
C TYR A 199 -19.62 14.60 6.26
N SER A 200 -20.25 13.43 6.17
CA SER A 200 -21.19 12.95 7.17
C SER A 200 -20.48 12.54 8.47
N PRO A 201 -21.05 12.86 9.65
CA PRO A 201 -20.54 12.32 10.93
C PRO A 201 -20.47 10.79 10.96
N ARG A 202 -21.29 10.13 10.15
CA ARG A 202 -21.36 8.67 10.05
C ARG A 202 -20.03 8.04 9.63
N LEU A 203 -19.24 8.70 8.76
CA LEU A 203 -17.92 8.19 8.38
C LEU A 203 -17.02 8.02 9.61
N ARG A 204 -16.98 9.02 10.49
CA ARG A 204 -16.22 8.95 11.75
C ARG A 204 -16.68 7.76 12.59
N THR A 205 -17.98 7.62 12.81
CA THR A 205 -18.56 6.53 13.61
C THR A 205 -18.21 5.16 13.03
N ILE A 206 -18.28 5.01 11.70
CA ILE A 206 -17.87 3.77 11.01
C ILE A 206 -16.41 3.46 11.32
N LEU A 207 -15.50 4.41 11.09
CA LEU A 207 -14.06 4.21 11.28
C LEU A 207 -13.72 3.90 12.75
N GLU A 208 -14.33 4.57 13.71
CA GLU A 208 -14.16 4.30 15.14
C GLU A 208 -14.64 2.89 15.51
N THR A 209 -15.80 2.46 14.98
CA THR A 209 -16.33 1.09 15.18
C THR A 209 -15.38 0.04 14.62
N LEU A 210 -14.83 0.27 13.42
CA LEU A 210 -13.85 -0.62 12.81
C LEU A 210 -12.56 -0.70 13.64
N ALA A 211 -12.02 0.43 14.10
CA ALA A 211 -10.84 0.47 14.96
C ALA A 211 -11.06 -0.23 16.31
N HIS A 212 -12.31 -0.30 16.79
CA HIS A 212 -12.62 -1.03 18.02
C HIS A 212 -12.59 -2.55 17.79
N ASN A 213 -13.05 -3.02 16.64
CA ASN A 213 -13.26 -4.44 16.35
C ASN A 213 -12.02 -5.17 15.81
N TYR A 214 -10.98 -4.43 15.41
CA TYR A 214 -9.74 -4.96 14.84
C TYR A 214 -8.51 -4.47 15.61
N ASP A 215 -7.42 -5.23 15.55
CA ASP A 215 -6.14 -4.83 16.13
C ASP A 215 -5.46 -3.75 15.28
N MET A 216 -5.63 -3.86 13.96
CA MET A 216 -5.12 -2.89 12.97
C MET A 216 -6.10 -2.71 11.82
N VAL A 217 -6.29 -1.46 11.41
CA VAL A 217 -7.05 -1.07 10.21
C VAL A 217 -6.11 -0.35 9.26
N ILE A 218 -5.96 -0.85 8.04
CA ILE A 218 -5.21 -0.18 6.97
C ILE A 218 -6.20 0.34 5.93
N VAL A 219 -6.13 1.63 5.68
CA VAL A 219 -7.03 2.32 4.74
C VAL A 219 -6.29 2.60 3.44
N ASP A 220 -6.75 2.01 2.33
CA ASP A 220 -6.27 2.32 0.97
C ASP A 220 -6.99 3.55 0.44
N ALA A 221 -6.27 4.63 0.21
CA ALA A 221 -6.83 5.90 -0.22
C ALA A 221 -6.29 6.34 -1.60
N PRO A 222 -7.04 7.12 -2.39
CA PRO A 222 -6.54 7.67 -3.65
C PRO A 222 -5.34 8.62 -3.43
N PRO A 223 -4.63 9.02 -4.52
CA PRO A 223 -3.51 9.94 -4.40
C PRO A 223 -3.92 11.26 -3.75
N ILE A 224 -3.14 11.72 -2.76
CA ILE A 224 -3.50 12.87 -1.93
C ILE A 224 -3.56 14.20 -2.71
N LEU A 225 -2.76 14.34 -3.78
CA LEU A 225 -2.80 15.52 -4.64
C LEU A 225 -3.94 15.49 -5.65
N SER A 226 -4.57 14.32 -5.85
CA SER A 226 -5.58 14.17 -6.90
C SER A 226 -6.99 14.52 -6.44
N VAL A 227 -7.32 14.22 -5.19
CA VAL A 227 -8.69 14.37 -4.67
C VAL A 227 -8.71 14.73 -3.18
N ALA A 228 -9.66 15.62 -2.81
CA ALA A 228 -9.84 16.05 -1.44
C ALA A 228 -10.35 14.92 -0.50
N ASP A 229 -10.97 13.90 -1.08
CA ASP A 229 -11.55 12.76 -0.36
C ASP A 229 -10.52 12.11 0.58
N THR A 230 -9.27 11.96 0.10
CA THR A 230 -8.14 11.42 0.87
C THR A 230 -7.85 12.23 2.12
N ARG A 231 -7.88 13.56 2.04
CA ARG A 231 -7.60 14.46 3.17
C ARG A 231 -8.67 14.34 4.26
N ILE A 232 -9.95 14.20 3.83
CA ILE A 232 -11.08 13.99 4.75
C ILE A 232 -10.91 12.67 5.51
N VAL A 233 -10.66 11.57 4.79
CA VAL A 233 -10.47 10.25 5.42
C VAL A 233 -9.22 10.27 6.31
N ALA A 234 -8.11 10.87 5.85
CA ALA A 234 -6.86 10.96 6.60
C ALA A 234 -7.03 11.69 7.95
N SER A 235 -7.86 12.74 8.00
CA SER A 235 -8.13 13.47 9.25
C SER A 235 -8.88 12.64 10.30
N LEU A 236 -9.42 11.49 9.91
CA LEU A 236 -10.12 10.54 10.76
C LEU A 236 -9.27 9.31 11.13
N THR A 237 -8.03 9.24 10.65
CA THR A 237 -7.09 8.15 10.94
C THR A 237 -6.01 8.60 11.94
N ASP A 238 -5.32 7.64 12.57
CA ASP A 238 -4.29 7.95 13.57
C ASP A 238 -3.00 8.45 12.93
N ALA A 239 -2.66 7.93 11.76
CA ALA A 239 -1.46 8.30 11.00
C ALA A 239 -1.61 7.93 9.53
N LEU A 240 -0.70 8.46 8.69
CA LEU A 240 -0.61 8.08 7.29
C LEU A 240 0.81 7.66 6.91
N ILE A 241 0.90 6.83 5.87
CA ILE A 241 2.12 6.45 5.18
C ILE A 241 2.07 7.00 3.76
N LEU A 242 3.12 7.70 3.34
CA LEU A 242 3.24 8.23 1.98
C LEU A 242 4.07 7.26 1.13
N VAL A 243 3.43 6.66 0.13
CA VAL A 243 4.08 5.76 -0.83
C VAL A 243 4.67 6.58 -1.96
N LEU A 244 5.93 6.32 -2.29
CA LEU A 244 6.69 6.95 -3.36
C LEU A 244 7.21 5.87 -4.30
N ARG A 245 7.15 6.10 -5.61
CA ARG A 245 7.64 5.13 -6.60
C ARG A 245 8.96 5.57 -7.19
N SER A 246 9.96 4.70 -7.10
CA SER A 246 11.31 4.93 -7.63
C SER A 246 11.26 5.21 -9.13
N GLY A 247 11.94 6.27 -9.58
CA GLY A 247 11.99 6.67 -10.98
C GLY A 247 10.69 7.25 -11.56
N VAL A 248 9.62 7.35 -10.77
CA VAL A 248 8.30 7.86 -11.19
C VAL A 248 7.88 9.08 -10.40
N THR A 249 7.86 8.98 -9.05
CA THR A 249 7.45 10.11 -8.21
C THR A 249 8.43 11.27 -8.36
N GLN A 250 7.94 12.41 -8.82
CA GLN A 250 8.73 13.64 -8.92
C GLN A 250 8.94 14.25 -7.53
N ARG A 251 10.13 14.83 -7.30
CA ARG A 251 10.46 15.44 -6.00
C ARG A 251 9.52 16.58 -5.64
N GLU A 252 9.13 17.37 -6.62
CA GLU A 252 8.18 18.47 -6.46
C GLU A 252 6.82 17.96 -5.97
N ALA A 253 6.27 16.93 -6.61
CA ALA A 253 5.00 16.33 -6.20
C ALA A 253 5.07 15.69 -4.81
N ALA A 254 6.18 15.05 -4.48
CA ALA A 254 6.40 14.49 -3.15
C ALA A 254 6.47 15.60 -2.07
N MET A 255 7.13 16.72 -2.37
CA MET A 255 7.19 17.90 -1.47
C MET A 255 5.83 18.57 -1.31
N GLU A 256 5.07 18.73 -2.39
CA GLU A 256 3.71 19.26 -2.35
C GLU A 256 2.78 18.39 -1.49
N ALA A 257 2.83 17.06 -1.68
CA ALA A 257 2.09 16.13 -0.84
C ALA A 257 2.49 16.23 0.64
N TYR A 258 3.78 16.37 0.94
CA TYR A 258 4.26 16.55 2.29
C TYR A 258 3.80 17.86 2.92
N GLN A 259 3.86 18.96 2.18
CA GLN A 259 3.38 20.26 2.64
C GLN A 259 1.89 20.20 2.97
N LEU A 260 1.08 19.60 2.09
CA LEU A 260 -0.35 19.41 2.30
C LEU A 260 -0.66 18.60 3.57
N ILE A 261 0.13 17.54 3.82
CA ILE A 261 0.02 16.72 5.04
C ILE A 261 0.30 17.58 6.29
N GLN A 262 1.30 18.45 6.24
CA GLN A 262 1.64 19.33 7.35
C GLN A 262 0.59 20.42 7.57
N GLU A 263 0.12 21.07 6.52
CA GLU A 263 -0.92 22.09 6.55
C GLU A 263 -2.23 21.58 7.15
N ASP A 264 -2.60 20.33 6.84
CA ASP A 264 -3.78 19.67 7.38
C ASP A 264 -3.57 19.13 8.81
N GLY A 265 -2.38 19.26 9.39
CA GLY A 265 -2.05 18.73 10.71
C GLY A 265 -2.08 17.21 10.80
N LEU A 266 -1.91 16.49 9.68
CA LEU A 266 -1.94 15.04 9.61
C LEU A 266 -0.63 14.44 10.12
N THR A 267 -0.71 13.30 10.79
CA THR A 267 0.47 12.60 11.31
C THR A 267 1.10 11.74 10.24
N LEU A 268 2.25 12.17 9.68
CA LEU A 268 3.03 11.33 8.77
C LEU A 268 3.89 10.34 9.57
N LEU A 269 3.55 9.04 9.52
CA LEU A 269 4.34 7.99 10.17
C LEU A 269 5.68 7.77 9.45
N GLY A 270 5.70 7.94 8.15
CA GLY A 270 6.88 7.83 7.31
C GLY A 270 6.53 7.54 5.85
N THR A 271 7.56 7.14 5.10
CA THR A 271 7.45 6.86 3.66
C THR A 271 7.80 5.41 3.34
N VAL A 272 7.23 4.89 2.25
CA VAL A 272 7.63 3.61 1.65
C VAL A 272 8.03 3.86 0.21
N LEU A 273 9.25 3.47 -0.17
CA LEU A 273 9.72 3.55 -1.55
C LEU A 273 9.43 2.23 -2.26
N THR A 274 8.64 2.28 -3.34
CA THR A 274 8.28 1.10 -4.15
C THR A 274 9.05 1.07 -5.46
N ASP A 275 9.04 -0.08 -6.13
CA ASP A 275 9.59 -0.28 -7.47
C ASP A 275 11.10 0.06 -7.57
N TYR A 276 11.83 -0.21 -6.49
CA TYR A 276 13.25 0.09 -6.44
C TYR A 276 14.08 -0.95 -7.20
N ASP A 277 14.90 -0.49 -8.15
CA ASP A 277 15.79 -1.37 -8.91
C ASP A 277 17.03 -1.74 -8.09
N LEU A 278 17.09 -3.00 -7.68
CA LEU A 278 18.26 -3.55 -6.97
C LEU A 278 19.48 -3.77 -7.87
N SER A 279 19.34 -3.72 -9.20
CA SER A 279 20.45 -4.03 -10.12
C SER A 279 21.63 -3.08 -9.97
N SER A 280 21.37 -1.86 -9.53
CA SER A 280 22.36 -0.80 -9.32
C SER A 280 22.89 -0.69 -7.87
N ASP A 281 22.37 -1.48 -6.93
CA ASP A 281 22.73 -1.39 -5.51
C ASP A 281 23.76 -2.45 -5.10
N ARG A 282 24.84 -2.03 -4.38
CA ARG A 282 25.81 -2.93 -3.75
C ARG A 282 25.19 -3.85 -2.70
N ARG A 283 23.97 -3.55 -2.23
CA ARG A 283 23.20 -4.38 -1.30
C ARG A 283 22.50 -5.56 -1.96
N ARG A 284 22.56 -5.68 -3.29
CA ARG A 284 21.97 -6.79 -4.06
C ARG A 284 22.34 -8.16 -3.45
N GLN A 285 23.59 -8.33 -3.04
CA GLN A 285 24.10 -9.58 -2.48
C GLN A 285 23.42 -9.96 -1.16
N TYR A 286 23.12 -9.00 -0.28
CA TYR A 286 22.42 -9.26 0.98
C TYR A 286 20.98 -9.72 0.81
N TYR A 287 20.28 -9.22 -0.21
CA TYR A 287 18.88 -9.60 -0.48
C TYR A 287 18.77 -11.00 -1.11
N TYR A 288 19.79 -11.45 -1.84
CA TYR A 288 19.78 -12.77 -2.48
C TYR A 288 20.30 -13.89 -1.58
N ASP A 289 21.30 -13.65 -0.73
CA ASP A 289 21.87 -14.65 0.18
C ASP A 289 20.88 -15.07 1.28
N TYR A 290 19.99 -14.17 1.73
CA TYR A 290 18.93 -14.51 2.70
C TYR A 290 17.75 -15.31 2.10
N GLY A 291 17.55 -15.23 0.80
CA GLY A 291 16.46 -15.97 0.12
C GLY A 291 16.76 -17.45 -0.12
N ASP A 292 18.03 -17.84 -0.11
CA ASP A 292 18.46 -19.21 -0.45
C ASP A 292 18.59 -20.14 0.77
N THR A 293 18.66 -19.59 1.98
CA THR A 293 18.81 -20.37 3.23
C THR A 293 17.52 -20.99 3.77
N SER A 294 16.35 -20.70 3.16
CA SER A 294 15.06 -21.27 3.58
C SER A 294 14.73 -22.62 2.91
N ARG A 295 15.69 -23.27 2.24
CA ARG A 295 15.57 -24.59 1.56
C ARG A 295 16.52 -25.66 2.11
N ALA A 296 16.96 -25.55 3.35
CA ALA A 296 17.67 -26.60 4.05
C ALA A 296 16.75 -27.29 5.08
#